data_e7fe7cd87a4e4c9a50673116829c858d
#
_entry.id   e7fe7cd87a4e4c9a50673116829c858d
#
_cell.length_a   1.000
_cell.length_b   1.000
_cell.length_c   1.000
_cell.angle_alpha   90.00
_cell.angle_beta   90.00
_cell.angle_gamma   90.00
#
_symmetry.space_group_name_H-M   'P 1'
#
loop_
_entity.id
_entity.type
_entity.pdbx_description
1 polymer ?
#
loop_
_entity_poly.entity_id
_entity_poly.type
_entity_poly.pdbx_seq_one_letter_code
_entity_poly.pdbx_strand_id
1 'polypeptide(L)'
;MKVLWFEISTPSRYKDDGRVVGGWQDALEYIVKDCREIELYIAFETEEPDAKVKVIDGVTYIPMITHYSFAERKLSNWTWKVNEDKVIPLGRKVIEEYKPDIIHVFGNEWPFGLLAQYTDIPLVIHIQGSIIPYNNALYPPKYNGYTFVKAAGCNLRKDWHRLNGYYKDKSRLTMEERTWKCVKHYMGRTSWDKALVNTLTKGSTYHHVEEALRPTFLKNKKLWSCPKGGKLRLLSTGCSSFWKGIDVMLKTAHVLKEAGVDFEWNVAGGLSSELKEIVEKKEGLRYADNNINILGFCTPEQLIDIMCKSTIYVHTAYIENSPNSICEAQLVGMPIVSTMVGGISTLVRNGEEGDLLPANDPWQIANAIIELSKDNERMMRYSKNSRQHALERHNPENIMNQLLKCYKDLIKQ
;
A
#
# COMPACT_ATOMS: atom_id res chain seq x y z
N MET A 1 17.02 20.89 11.69
CA MET A 1 16.23 21.32 10.53
C MET A 1 14.75 21.16 10.82
N LYS A 2 13.93 22.12 10.39
CA LYS A 2 12.47 22.03 10.48
C LYS A 2 11.92 21.27 9.26
N VAL A 3 11.26 20.17 9.49
CA VAL A 3 10.68 19.34 8.43
C VAL A 3 9.17 19.31 8.60
N LEU A 4 8.45 19.74 7.56
CA LEU A 4 6.99 19.72 7.52
C LEU A 4 6.51 18.55 6.65
N TRP A 5 5.84 17.60 7.27
CA TRP A 5 5.15 16.52 6.58
C TRP A 5 3.71 16.91 6.24
N PHE A 6 3.25 16.54 5.04
CA PHE A 6 1.86 16.60 4.66
C PHE A 6 1.30 15.19 4.51
N GLU A 7 0.32 14.87 5.33
CA GLU A 7 -0.40 13.60 5.32
C GLU A 7 -1.88 13.82 5.02
N ILE A 8 -2.49 12.83 4.35
CA ILE A 8 -3.91 12.91 4.00
C ILE A 8 -4.82 12.45 5.11
N SER A 9 -4.34 11.55 5.95
CA SER A 9 -5.10 10.98 7.06
C SER A 9 -4.61 11.54 8.38
N THR A 10 -5.51 11.63 9.36
CA THR A 10 -5.13 12.00 10.72
C THR A 10 -4.14 11.00 11.28
N PRO A 11 -2.93 11.41 11.73
CA PRO A 11 -1.94 10.53 12.32
C PRO A 11 -2.49 9.77 13.53
N SER A 12 -2.08 8.50 13.67
CA SER A 12 -2.59 7.64 14.76
C SER A 12 -2.30 8.21 16.14
N ARG A 13 -1.13 8.82 16.32
CA ARG A 13 -0.74 9.45 17.60
C ARG A 13 -1.56 10.67 17.96
N TYR A 14 -2.03 11.42 16.97
CA TYR A 14 -2.90 12.57 17.21
C TYR A 14 -4.28 12.15 17.72
N LYS A 15 -4.82 11.02 17.25
CA LYS A 15 -6.14 10.50 17.62
C LYS A 15 -6.24 10.02 19.06
N ASP A 16 -5.12 9.65 19.68
CA ASP A 16 -5.03 9.16 21.05
C ASP A 16 -5.97 7.98 21.38
N ASP A 17 -6.27 7.13 20.37
CA ASP A 17 -7.18 6.01 20.52
C ASP A 17 -6.50 4.68 20.89
N GLY A 18 -5.20 4.73 21.21
CA GLY A 18 -4.40 3.57 21.65
C GLY A 18 -4.26 2.46 20.61
N ARG A 19 -4.86 2.60 19.46
CA ARG A 19 -4.76 1.66 18.35
C ARG A 19 -3.64 2.07 17.42
N VAL A 20 -2.48 1.47 17.60
CA VAL A 20 -1.39 1.54 16.61
C VAL A 20 -1.82 0.74 15.36
N VAL A 21 -2.79 1.26 14.63
CA VAL A 21 -3.26 0.72 13.34
C VAL A 21 -2.58 1.47 12.21
N GLY A 22 -1.45 2.11 12.50
CA GLY A 22 -0.73 2.94 11.56
C GLY A 22 -0.13 2.14 10.39
N GLY A 23 -0.12 2.78 9.24
CA GLY A 23 0.60 2.31 8.06
C GLY A 23 2.10 2.57 8.19
N TRP A 24 2.79 2.54 7.06
CA TRP A 24 4.23 2.81 7.00
C TRP A 24 4.58 4.27 7.37
N GLN A 25 3.66 5.23 7.21
CA GLN A 25 3.85 6.63 7.62
C GLN A 25 4.02 6.75 9.13
N ASP A 26 3.11 6.14 9.92
CA ASP A 26 3.23 6.10 11.37
C ASP A 26 4.50 5.35 11.82
N ALA A 27 4.91 4.31 11.06
CA ALA A 27 6.16 3.60 11.32
C ALA A 27 7.39 4.49 11.06
N LEU A 28 7.34 5.33 10.02
CA LEU A 28 8.40 6.31 9.74
C LEU A 28 8.43 7.42 10.79
N GLU A 29 7.28 7.95 11.20
CA GLU A 29 7.17 8.90 12.31
C GLU A 29 7.82 8.34 13.58
N TYR A 30 7.55 7.06 13.89
CA TYR A 30 8.14 6.40 15.06
C TYR A 30 9.67 6.38 15.02
N ILE A 31 10.28 6.29 13.83
CA ILE A 31 11.73 6.35 13.65
C ILE A 31 12.24 7.79 13.77
N VAL A 32 11.52 8.76 13.18
CA VAL A 32 11.99 10.15 13.01
C VAL A 32 11.83 10.98 14.28
N LYS A 33 10.80 10.73 15.10
CA LYS A 33 10.46 11.52 16.29
C LYS A 33 11.61 11.68 17.31
N ASP A 34 12.49 10.69 17.38
CA ASP A 34 13.62 10.67 18.32
C ASP A 34 14.92 11.24 17.70
N CYS A 35 14.88 11.70 16.44
CA CYS A 35 16.03 12.25 15.73
C CYS A 35 16.28 13.71 16.12
N ARG A 36 17.41 13.97 16.79
CA ARG A 36 17.78 15.32 17.25
C ARG A 36 18.07 16.33 16.12
N GLU A 37 18.33 15.85 14.89
CA GLU A 37 18.60 16.71 13.74
C GLU A 37 17.31 17.25 13.11
N ILE A 38 16.14 16.67 13.43
CA ILE A 38 14.84 17.00 12.83
C ILE A 38 13.91 17.56 13.91
N GLU A 39 13.35 18.72 13.64
CA GLU A 39 12.17 19.27 14.32
C GLU A 39 10.97 18.98 13.42
N LEU A 40 10.14 18.00 13.83
CA LEU A 40 9.08 17.43 12.99
C LEU A 40 7.76 18.12 13.22
N TYR A 41 7.16 18.59 12.13
CA TYR A 41 5.81 19.09 12.02
C TYR A 41 5.01 18.19 11.09
N ILE A 42 3.78 17.84 11.45
CA ILE A 42 2.89 17.01 10.64
C ILE A 42 1.57 17.73 10.41
N ALA A 43 1.34 18.20 9.20
CA ALA A 43 0.08 18.77 8.77
C ALA A 43 -0.80 17.70 8.11
N PHE A 44 -2.06 17.63 8.50
CA PHE A 44 -3.00 16.62 8.01
C PHE A 44 -4.40 17.21 7.82
N GLU A 45 -5.13 16.69 6.84
CA GLU A 45 -6.52 17.09 6.60
C GLU A 45 -7.46 16.44 7.62
N THR A 46 -8.40 17.23 8.15
CA THR A 46 -9.45 16.74 9.04
C THR A 46 -10.74 17.55 8.85
N GLU A 47 -11.88 16.89 9.06
CA GLU A 47 -13.19 17.55 9.12
C GLU A 47 -13.65 17.83 10.57
N GLU A 48 -12.85 17.49 11.57
CA GLU A 48 -13.14 17.72 12.98
C GLU A 48 -13.02 19.22 13.30
N PRO A 49 -14.15 19.93 13.61
CA PRO A 49 -14.14 21.38 13.74
C PRO A 49 -13.36 21.88 14.96
N ASP A 50 -13.24 21.04 15.98
CA ASP A 50 -12.57 21.35 17.26
C ASP A 50 -11.12 20.86 17.30
N ALA A 51 -10.60 20.35 16.19
CA ALA A 51 -9.20 19.90 16.09
C ALA A 51 -8.24 21.06 16.36
N LYS A 52 -7.25 20.83 17.22
CA LYS A 52 -6.26 21.86 17.63
C LYS A 52 -4.85 21.37 17.38
N VAL A 53 -3.94 22.31 17.22
CA VAL A 53 -2.52 22.01 17.22
C VAL A 53 -2.13 21.31 18.54
N LYS A 54 -1.43 20.19 18.45
CA LYS A 54 -0.92 19.45 19.61
C LYS A 54 0.57 19.21 19.45
N VAL A 55 1.29 19.22 20.55
CA VAL A 55 2.69 18.75 20.61
C VAL A 55 2.72 17.48 21.42
N ILE A 56 3.13 16.38 20.81
CA ILE A 56 3.20 15.05 21.44
C ILE A 56 4.58 14.48 21.19
N ASP A 57 5.32 14.18 22.26
CA ASP A 57 6.71 13.65 22.21
C ASP A 57 7.63 14.44 21.25
N GLY A 58 7.53 15.77 21.26
CA GLY A 58 8.36 16.65 20.44
C GLY A 58 7.90 16.82 18.98
N VAL A 59 6.86 16.13 18.54
CA VAL A 59 6.25 16.29 17.22
C VAL A 59 5.07 17.26 17.30
N THR A 60 5.04 18.24 16.41
CA THR A 60 3.93 19.21 16.31
C THR A 60 2.92 18.77 15.25
N TYR A 61 1.70 18.49 15.65
CA TYR A 61 0.59 18.10 14.78
C TYR A 61 -0.30 19.28 14.47
N ILE A 62 -0.53 19.53 13.19
CA ILE A 62 -1.23 20.71 12.67
C ILE A 62 -2.47 20.27 11.88
N PRO A 63 -3.67 20.29 12.47
CA PRO A 63 -4.89 19.94 11.75
C PRO A 63 -5.25 21.05 10.73
N MET A 64 -5.40 20.67 9.47
CA MET A 64 -5.96 21.50 8.42
C MET A 64 -7.46 21.21 8.32
N ILE A 65 -8.27 22.07 8.95
CA ILE A 65 -9.72 21.85 9.05
C ILE A 65 -10.39 22.21 7.72
N THR A 66 -10.96 21.21 7.06
CA THR A 66 -11.76 21.36 5.85
C THR A 66 -13.24 21.21 6.17
N HIS A 67 -14.05 22.06 5.58
CA HIS A 67 -15.51 21.96 5.71
C HIS A 67 -16.11 21.62 4.36
N TYR A 68 -16.82 20.50 4.30
CA TYR A 68 -17.57 20.07 3.13
C TYR A 68 -19.08 20.10 3.42
N SER A 69 -19.83 20.85 2.62
CA SER A 69 -21.28 20.76 2.63
C SER A 69 -21.75 19.37 2.20
N PHE A 70 -22.98 19.03 2.56
CA PHE A 70 -23.57 17.74 2.14
C PHE A 70 -23.58 17.57 0.60
N ALA A 71 -23.81 18.66 -0.14
CA ALA A 71 -23.81 18.66 -1.60
C ALA A 71 -22.39 18.42 -2.15
N GLU A 72 -21.37 19.09 -1.59
CA GLU A 72 -19.96 18.90 -1.99
C GLU A 72 -19.48 17.47 -1.71
N ARG A 73 -19.83 16.90 -0.55
CA ARG A 73 -19.51 15.50 -0.23
C ARG A 73 -20.17 14.54 -1.22
N LYS A 74 -21.45 14.75 -1.55
CA LYS A 74 -22.14 13.94 -2.57
C LYS A 74 -21.48 14.10 -3.94
N LEU A 75 -21.16 15.33 -4.34
CA LEU A 75 -20.52 15.60 -5.62
C LEU A 75 -19.09 15.00 -5.67
N SER A 76 -18.30 15.18 -4.63
CA SER A 76 -16.97 14.58 -4.51
C SER A 76 -17.03 13.07 -4.54
N ASN A 77 -17.92 12.45 -3.75
CA ASN A 77 -18.14 11.01 -3.79
C ASN A 77 -18.63 10.51 -5.15
N TRP A 78 -19.30 11.34 -5.90
CA TRP A 78 -19.80 10.99 -7.23
C TRP A 78 -18.77 11.19 -8.33
N THR A 79 -17.98 12.27 -8.28
CA THR A 79 -17.02 12.65 -9.31
C THR A 79 -15.58 12.31 -8.98
N TRP A 80 -15.30 11.95 -7.71
CA TRP A 80 -13.94 11.84 -7.14
C TRP A 80 -13.10 13.09 -7.38
N LYS A 81 -13.76 14.22 -7.47
CA LYS A 81 -13.07 15.51 -7.58
C LYS A 81 -12.21 15.70 -6.33
N VAL A 82 -10.92 15.89 -6.54
CA VAL A 82 -10.02 16.31 -5.47
C VAL A 82 -10.28 17.78 -5.20
N ASN A 83 -10.54 18.14 -3.93
CA ASN A 83 -10.86 19.52 -3.55
C ASN A 83 -9.57 20.32 -3.31
N GLU A 84 -8.78 20.50 -4.37
CA GLU A 84 -7.53 21.27 -4.36
C GLU A 84 -7.75 22.70 -3.86
N ASP A 85 -8.87 23.31 -4.25
CA ASP A 85 -9.32 24.64 -3.89
C ASP A 85 -9.52 24.86 -2.40
N LYS A 86 -9.72 23.79 -1.61
CA LYS A 86 -9.81 23.86 -0.15
C LYS A 86 -8.48 23.53 0.53
N VAL A 87 -7.79 22.51 0.06
CA VAL A 87 -6.61 21.95 0.72
C VAL A 87 -5.36 22.79 0.47
N ILE A 88 -5.15 23.28 -0.77
CA ILE A 88 -3.96 24.05 -1.13
C ILE A 88 -3.85 25.37 -0.36
N PRO A 89 -4.92 26.19 -0.20
CA PRO A 89 -4.82 27.42 0.61
C PRO A 89 -4.46 27.15 2.08
N LEU A 90 -4.96 26.05 2.67
CA LEU A 90 -4.62 25.66 4.03
C LEU A 90 -3.16 25.23 4.13
N GLY A 91 -2.68 24.41 3.18
CA GLY A 91 -1.28 24.00 3.13
C GLY A 91 -0.32 25.18 3.00
N ARG A 92 -0.65 26.17 2.14
CA ARG A 92 0.12 27.41 2.02
C ARG A 92 0.19 28.19 3.33
N LYS A 93 -0.95 28.36 4.03
CA LYS A 93 -1.00 29.01 5.33
C LYS A 93 -0.09 28.32 6.36
N VAL A 94 -0.08 26.99 6.41
CA VAL A 94 0.81 26.23 7.30
C VAL A 94 2.27 26.48 6.94
N ILE A 95 2.64 26.46 5.66
CA ILE A 95 4.02 26.75 5.21
C ILE A 95 4.45 28.17 5.62
N GLU A 96 3.61 29.17 5.41
CA GLU A 96 3.88 30.57 5.77
C GLU A 96 4.04 30.79 7.28
N GLU A 97 3.24 30.07 8.10
CA GLU A 97 3.24 30.17 9.55
C GLU A 97 4.46 29.49 10.18
N TYR A 98 4.75 28.24 9.76
CA TYR A 98 5.78 27.41 10.40
C TYR A 98 7.17 27.54 9.76
N LYS A 99 7.26 28.04 8.53
CA LYS A 99 8.51 28.30 7.78
C LYS A 99 9.48 27.12 7.86
N PRO A 100 9.10 25.95 7.31
CA PRO A 100 9.97 24.78 7.35
C PRO A 100 11.19 24.96 6.44
N ASP A 101 12.25 24.21 6.72
CA ASP A 101 13.42 24.11 5.83
C ASP A 101 13.14 23.16 4.67
N ILE A 102 12.23 22.18 4.88
CA ILE A 102 11.88 21.13 3.91
C ILE A 102 10.40 20.79 4.05
N ILE A 103 9.78 20.53 2.91
CA ILE A 103 8.43 19.98 2.82
C ILE A 103 8.52 18.53 2.32
N HIS A 104 7.94 17.59 3.07
CA HIS A 104 7.84 16.19 2.71
C HIS A 104 6.37 15.81 2.54
N VAL A 105 5.99 15.37 1.35
CA VAL A 105 4.63 14.99 0.98
C VAL A 105 4.55 13.47 0.82
N PHE A 106 3.55 12.83 1.42
CA PHE A 106 3.29 11.41 1.26
C PHE A 106 2.31 11.14 0.12
N GLY A 107 2.82 10.48 -0.93
CA GLY A 107 2.05 10.13 -2.12
C GLY A 107 1.80 11.30 -3.09
N ASN A 108 1.83 11.00 -4.35
CA ASN A 108 1.51 11.93 -5.45
C ASN A 108 0.04 11.82 -5.90
N GLU A 109 -0.71 10.90 -5.30
CA GLU A 109 -2.14 10.69 -5.54
C GLU A 109 -3.03 11.75 -4.89
N TRP A 110 -2.43 12.68 -4.13
CA TRP A 110 -3.10 13.75 -3.38
C TRP A 110 -2.54 15.13 -3.72
N PRO A 111 -3.30 16.22 -3.47
CA PRO A 111 -2.97 17.53 -4.00
C PRO A 111 -1.75 18.20 -3.38
N PHE A 112 -1.22 17.72 -2.25
CA PHE A 112 -0.14 18.40 -1.53
C PHE A 112 1.14 18.60 -2.35
N GLY A 113 1.43 17.73 -3.32
CA GLY A 113 2.54 17.92 -4.25
C GLY A 113 2.44 19.20 -5.07
N LEU A 114 1.22 19.69 -5.33
CA LEU A 114 0.98 20.95 -6.05
C LEU A 114 1.42 22.20 -5.24
N LEU A 115 1.67 22.06 -3.94
CA LEU A 115 2.25 23.14 -3.12
C LEU A 115 3.62 23.59 -3.64
N ALA A 116 4.35 22.74 -4.36
CA ALA A 116 5.60 23.11 -5.03
C ALA A 116 5.48 24.29 -5.99
N GLN A 117 4.27 24.63 -6.45
CA GLN A 117 4.01 25.79 -7.31
C GLN A 117 3.91 27.12 -6.54
N TYR A 118 3.85 27.08 -5.22
CA TYR A 118 3.54 28.23 -4.36
C TYR A 118 4.62 28.53 -3.32
N THR A 119 5.74 27.84 -3.35
CA THR A 119 6.86 28.06 -2.42
C THR A 119 8.19 27.71 -3.06
N ASP A 120 9.24 28.40 -2.64
CA ASP A 120 10.63 28.10 -3.00
C ASP A 120 11.30 27.11 -2.03
N ILE A 121 10.60 26.73 -0.95
CA ILE A 121 11.09 25.73 0.00
C ILE A 121 11.17 24.37 -0.70
N PRO A 122 12.30 23.67 -0.59
CA PRO A 122 12.45 22.35 -1.20
C PRO A 122 11.34 21.40 -0.78
N LEU A 123 10.65 20.82 -1.79
CA LEU A 123 9.58 19.87 -1.58
C LEU A 123 9.96 18.53 -2.21
N VAL A 124 9.81 17.46 -1.43
CA VAL A 124 9.99 16.09 -1.88
C VAL A 124 8.71 15.29 -1.71
N ILE A 125 8.35 14.50 -2.72
CA ILE A 125 7.25 13.52 -2.62
C ILE A 125 7.84 12.14 -2.32
N HIS A 126 7.33 11.50 -1.27
CA HIS A 126 7.58 10.09 -1.00
C HIS A 126 6.49 9.26 -1.69
N ILE A 127 6.86 8.57 -2.76
CA ILE A 127 5.92 7.83 -3.61
C ILE A 127 5.30 6.68 -2.83
N GLN A 128 3.98 6.63 -2.76
CA GLN A 128 3.22 5.49 -2.21
C GLN A 128 2.77 4.54 -3.33
N GLY A 129 2.23 5.12 -4.37
CA GLY A 129 1.79 4.50 -5.59
C GLY A 129 1.74 5.56 -6.69
N SER A 130 1.13 5.25 -7.82
CA SER A 130 0.82 6.23 -8.87
C SER A 130 -0.45 5.83 -9.58
N ILE A 131 -1.39 6.76 -9.71
CA ILE A 131 -2.69 6.53 -10.35
C ILE A 131 -2.50 6.20 -11.84
N ILE A 132 -1.54 6.85 -12.50
CA ILE A 132 -1.27 6.67 -13.93
C ILE A 132 -1.04 5.19 -14.28
N PRO A 133 -0.04 4.48 -13.73
CA PRO A 133 0.14 3.07 -14.01
C PRO A 133 -0.94 2.17 -13.38
N TYR A 134 -1.46 2.54 -12.19
CA TYR A 134 -2.54 1.78 -11.55
C TYR A 134 -3.81 1.77 -12.40
N ASN A 135 -4.10 2.87 -13.11
CA ASN A 135 -5.28 2.95 -13.98
C ASN A 135 -5.28 1.91 -15.10
N ASN A 136 -4.10 1.45 -15.54
CA ASN A 136 -3.97 0.37 -16.54
C ASN A 136 -4.28 -1.02 -15.97
N ALA A 137 -4.27 -1.20 -14.66
CA ALA A 137 -4.40 -2.49 -13.98
C ALA A 137 -5.50 -2.50 -12.89
N LEU A 138 -6.33 -1.46 -12.83
CA LEU A 138 -7.39 -1.33 -11.82
C LEU A 138 -8.40 -2.49 -11.85
N TYR A 139 -8.66 -3.01 -13.05
CA TYR A 139 -9.66 -4.03 -13.26
C TYR A 139 -9.06 -5.25 -13.95
N PRO A 140 -9.49 -6.45 -13.55
CA PRO A 140 -9.07 -7.69 -14.18
C PRO A 140 -9.41 -7.70 -15.70
N PRO A 141 -8.64 -8.40 -16.52
CA PRO A 141 -8.99 -8.62 -17.92
C PRO A 141 -10.42 -9.16 -18.07
N LYS A 142 -11.16 -8.64 -19.04
CA LYS A 142 -12.57 -9.00 -19.32
C LYS A 142 -13.59 -8.48 -18.29
N TYR A 143 -13.20 -7.70 -17.30
CA TYR A 143 -14.13 -6.96 -16.44
C TYR A 143 -14.42 -5.60 -17.10
N ASN A 144 -15.69 -5.24 -17.17
CA ASN A 144 -16.17 -4.00 -17.78
C ASN A 144 -17.50 -3.56 -17.12
N GLY A 145 -18.07 -2.45 -17.57
CA GLY A 145 -19.32 -1.93 -17.03
C GLY A 145 -20.47 -2.94 -17.02
N TYR A 146 -20.57 -3.78 -18.06
CA TYR A 146 -21.57 -4.85 -18.10
C TYR A 146 -21.39 -5.89 -16.99
N THR A 147 -20.15 -6.21 -16.62
CA THR A 147 -19.83 -7.09 -15.49
C THR A 147 -20.47 -6.57 -14.18
N PHE A 148 -20.40 -5.26 -13.95
CA PHE A 148 -20.94 -4.63 -12.74
C PHE A 148 -22.47 -4.62 -12.76
N VAL A 149 -23.08 -4.26 -13.87
CA VAL A 149 -24.55 -4.28 -14.05
C VAL A 149 -25.10 -5.68 -13.82
N LYS A 150 -24.53 -6.69 -14.49
CA LYS A 150 -24.95 -8.09 -14.33
C LYS A 150 -24.82 -8.58 -12.89
N ALA A 151 -23.74 -8.21 -12.19
CA ALA A 151 -23.56 -8.58 -10.79
C ALA A 151 -24.57 -7.89 -9.85
N ALA A 152 -25.05 -6.69 -10.18
CA ALA A 152 -26.05 -5.97 -9.40
C ALA A 152 -27.47 -6.56 -9.50
N GLY A 153 -27.72 -7.45 -10.48
CA GLY A 153 -29.02 -8.09 -10.66
C GLY A 153 -30.14 -7.12 -11.06
N CYS A 154 -29.82 -6.17 -11.94
CA CYS A 154 -30.73 -5.12 -12.43
C CYS A 154 -31.27 -4.18 -11.33
N ASN A 155 -30.48 -3.95 -10.30
CA ASN A 155 -30.78 -2.95 -9.29
C ASN A 155 -30.20 -1.60 -9.72
N LEU A 156 -31.02 -0.70 -10.29
CA LEU A 156 -30.61 0.58 -10.87
C LEU A 156 -29.73 1.44 -9.94
N ARG A 157 -29.96 1.43 -8.63
CA ARG A 157 -29.17 2.20 -7.67
C ARG A 157 -27.77 1.59 -7.47
N LYS A 158 -27.67 0.26 -7.34
CA LYS A 158 -26.40 -0.47 -7.25
C LYS A 158 -25.64 -0.39 -8.56
N ASP A 159 -26.33 -0.54 -9.69
CA ASP A 159 -25.73 -0.45 -11.02
C ASP A 159 -25.08 0.90 -11.26
N TRP A 160 -25.78 1.98 -10.94
CA TRP A 160 -25.25 3.34 -11.07
C TRP A 160 -24.02 3.57 -10.18
N HIS A 161 -24.09 3.13 -8.92
CA HIS A 161 -22.96 3.28 -8.00
C HIS A 161 -21.73 2.49 -8.47
N ARG A 162 -21.92 1.26 -8.96
CA ARG A 162 -20.83 0.41 -9.47
C ARG A 162 -20.23 0.96 -10.77
N LEU A 163 -21.04 1.39 -11.72
CA LEU A 163 -20.57 2.00 -12.95
C LEU A 163 -19.79 3.29 -12.68
N ASN A 164 -20.27 4.11 -11.78
CA ASN A 164 -19.60 5.32 -11.39
C ASN A 164 -18.24 5.01 -10.72
N GLY A 165 -18.16 3.98 -9.88
CA GLY A 165 -16.91 3.46 -9.33
C GLY A 165 -15.91 3.02 -10.42
N TYR A 166 -16.42 2.48 -11.54
CA TYR A 166 -15.58 2.07 -12.68
C TYR A 166 -14.96 3.23 -13.46
N TYR A 167 -15.64 4.39 -13.54
CA TYR A 167 -15.21 5.52 -14.36
C TYR A 167 -14.58 6.68 -13.56
N LYS A 168 -14.39 6.54 -12.28
CA LYS A 168 -14.14 7.62 -11.31
C LYS A 168 -12.79 8.37 -11.40
N ASP A 169 -11.75 7.82 -11.98
CA ASP A 169 -10.39 8.30 -11.68
C ASP A 169 -9.85 9.48 -12.54
N LYS A 170 -10.64 10.07 -13.43
CA LYS A 170 -10.14 11.11 -14.33
C LYS A 170 -9.62 12.37 -13.64
N SER A 171 -10.28 12.86 -12.59
CA SER A 171 -9.85 14.10 -11.94
C SER A 171 -8.58 13.92 -11.11
N ARG A 172 -8.43 12.77 -10.44
CA ARG A 172 -7.22 12.43 -9.72
C ARG A 172 -6.04 12.21 -10.66
N LEU A 173 -6.29 11.57 -11.80
CA LEU A 173 -5.29 11.37 -12.85
C LEU A 173 -4.74 12.71 -13.35
N THR A 174 -5.63 13.66 -13.70
CA THR A 174 -5.23 15.00 -14.15
C THR A 174 -4.45 15.77 -13.07
N MET A 175 -4.84 15.65 -11.81
CA MET A 175 -4.12 16.25 -10.68
C MET A 175 -2.72 15.62 -10.54
N GLU A 176 -2.61 14.31 -10.59
CA GLU A 176 -1.33 13.61 -10.49
C GLU A 176 -0.39 13.97 -11.66
N GLU A 177 -0.90 14.06 -12.90
CA GLU A 177 -0.13 14.53 -14.05
C GLU A 177 0.45 15.93 -13.85
N ARG A 178 -0.28 16.83 -13.20
CA ARG A 178 0.20 18.18 -12.86
C ARG A 178 1.28 18.12 -11.77
N THR A 179 1.11 17.25 -10.77
CA THR A 179 2.08 17.02 -9.70
C THR A 179 3.42 16.52 -10.27
N TRP A 180 3.40 15.52 -11.17
CA TRP A 180 4.60 15.03 -11.85
C TRP A 180 5.35 16.12 -12.64
N LYS A 181 4.66 17.16 -13.11
CA LYS A 181 5.26 18.26 -13.88
C LYS A 181 5.90 19.34 -13.02
N CYS A 182 5.43 19.54 -11.77
CA CYS A 182 5.86 20.66 -10.94
C CYS A 182 6.86 20.29 -9.84
N VAL A 183 6.91 19.02 -9.42
CA VAL A 183 7.80 18.57 -8.36
C VAL A 183 9.16 18.15 -8.92
N LYS A 184 10.23 18.53 -8.23
CA LYS A 184 11.62 18.27 -8.66
C LYS A 184 12.29 17.11 -7.92
N HIS A 185 11.80 16.74 -6.74
CA HIS A 185 12.43 15.72 -5.91
C HIS A 185 11.43 14.65 -5.50
N TYR A 186 11.82 13.41 -5.66
CA TYR A 186 11.01 12.25 -5.31
C TYR A 186 11.81 11.27 -4.47
N MET A 187 11.19 10.74 -3.43
CA MET A 187 11.64 9.57 -2.69
C MET A 187 10.88 8.34 -3.14
N GLY A 188 11.55 7.22 -3.20
CA GLY A 188 10.93 5.93 -3.45
C GLY A 188 11.79 4.80 -2.93
N ARG A 189 11.26 3.61 -2.94
CA ARG A 189 11.83 2.42 -2.29
C ARG A 189 12.01 1.23 -3.24
N THR A 190 11.56 1.40 -4.49
CA THR A 190 11.62 0.33 -5.50
C THR A 190 12.22 0.82 -6.81
N SER A 191 12.70 -0.13 -7.61
CA SER A 191 13.12 0.16 -8.99
C SER A 191 11.98 0.69 -9.86
N TRP A 192 10.74 0.32 -9.52
CA TRP A 192 9.54 0.81 -10.17
C TRP A 192 9.30 2.30 -9.88
N ASP A 193 9.45 2.75 -8.62
CA ASP A 193 9.38 4.18 -8.27
C ASP A 193 10.40 4.99 -9.08
N LYS A 194 11.63 4.49 -9.15
CA LYS A 194 12.69 5.13 -9.93
C LYS A 194 12.35 5.21 -11.42
N ALA A 195 11.76 4.14 -11.96
CA ALA A 195 11.32 4.12 -13.37
C ALA A 195 10.21 5.14 -13.63
N LEU A 196 9.23 5.29 -12.70
CA LEU A 196 8.19 6.31 -12.81
C LEU A 196 8.78 7.73 -12.82
N VAL A 197 9.68 8.04 -11.90
CA VAL A 197 10.36 9.36 -11.88
C VAL A 197 11.08 9.62 -13.19
N ASN A 198 11.84 8.65 -13.69
CA ASN A 198 12.59 8.78 -14.93
C ASN A 198 11.72 8.97 -16.17
N THR A 199 10.50 8.45 -16.17
CA THR A 199 9.61 8.44 -17.35
C THR A 199 8.50 9.48 -17.30
N LEU A 200 8.02 9.84 -16.13
CA LEU A 200 6.91 10.79 -15.96
C LEU A 200 7.37 12.21 -15.67
N THR A 201 8.64 12.39 -15.27
CA THR A 201 9.19 13.71 -14.98
C THR A 201 10.34 14.06 -15.94
N LYS A 202 10.68 15.35 -16.03
CA LYS A 202 11.81 15.81 -16.80
C LYS A 202 12.79 16.59 -15.91
N GLY A 203 13.94 15.97 -15.62
CA GLY A 203 14.98 16.62 -14.83
C GLY A 203 14.75 16.58 -13.31
N SER A 204 13.86 15.73 -12.83
CA SER A 204 13.66 15.52 -11.40
C SER A 204 14.69 14.53 -10.82
N THR A 205 14.98 14.69 -9.52
CA THR A 205 15.92 13.84 -8.79
C THR A 205 15.17 12.76 -8.02
N TYR A 206 15.62 11.51 -8.14
CA TYR A 206 15.15 10.39 -7.35
C TYR A 206 16.08 10.11 -6.17
N HIS A 207 15.51 10.01 -4.98
CA HIS A 207 16.18 9.64 -3.74
C HIS A 207 15.67 8.27 -3.27
N HIS A 208 16.57 7.33 -3.03
CA HIS A 208 16.18 6.03 -2.49
C HIS A 208 16.07 6.11 -0.97
N VAL A 209 14.88 5.81 -0.44
CA VAL A 209 14.60 5.71 1.00
C VAL A 209 13.71 4.50 1.21
N GLU A 210 14.21 3.53 1.98
CA GLU A 210 13.49 2.28 2.26
C GLU A 210 12.25 2.49 3.13
N GLU A 211 11.35 1.56 3.11
CA GLU A 211 10.06 1.60 3.80
C GLU A 211 10.18 1.23 5.27
N ALA A 212 9.69 2.11 6.14
CA ALA A 212 9.53 1.80 7.55
C ALA A 212 8.37 0.81 7.76
N LEU A 213 8.58 -0.23 8.54
CA LEU A 213 7.55 -1.22 8.88
C LEU A 213 7.13 -1.11 10.34
N ARG A 214 5.93 -1.60 10.63
CA ARG A 214 5.36 -1.58 11.97
C ARG A 214 6.31 -2.21 12.99
N PRO A 215 6.59 -1.54 14.12
CA PRO A 215 7.52 -2.04 15.14
C PRO A 215 7.20 -3.45 15.64
N THR A 216 5.93 -3.84 15.64
CA THR A 216 5.47 -5.17 16.04
C THR A 216 6.13 -6.26 15.19
N PHE A 217 6.26 -6.08 13.87
CA PHE A 217 6.92 -7.05 12.99
C PHE A 217 8.45 -7.04 13.14
N LEU A 218 9.05 -5.85 13.26
CA LEU A 218 10.51 -5.71 13.43
C LEU A 218 11.00 -6.31 14.75
N LYS A 219 10.22 -6.15 15.84
CA LYS A 219 10.55 -6.66 17.18
C LYS A 219 10.08 -8.10 17.41
N ASN A 220 9.38 -8.68 16.43
CA ASN A 220 8.81 -10.02 16.56
C ASN A 220 9.89 -11.11 16.66
N LYS A 221 9.71 -12.00 17.63
CA LYS A 221 10.57 -13.16 17.85
C LYS A 221 9.98 -14.49 17.35
N LYS A 222 8.68 -14.50 17.03
CA LYS A 222 8.02 -15.67 16.45
C LYS A 222 8.37 -15.75 14.99
N LEU A 223 8.93 -16.87 14.56
CA LEU A 223 9.33 -17.09 13.18
C LEU A 223 8.52 -18.24 12.57
N TRP A 224 8.33 -18.14 11.29
CA TRP A 224 7.82 -19.23 10.49
C TRP A 224 8.76 -20.45 10.58
N SER A 225 8.19 -21.61 10.60
CA SER A 225 8.91 -22.88 10.52
C SER A 225 8.24 -23.77 9.50
N CYS A 226 9.04 -24.56 8.77
CA CYS A 226 8.54 -25.47 7.76
C CYS A 226 7.55 -26.47 8.39
N PRO A 227 6.30 -26.58 7.89
CA PRO A 227 5.32 -27.52 8.42
C PRO A 227 5.81 -28.97 8.23
N LYS A 228 5.58 -29.80 9.25
CA LYS A 228 5.91 -31.23 9.20
C LYS A 228 4.76 -32.05 8.58
N GLY A 229 4.36 -31.72 7.35
CA GLY A 229 3.21 -32.34 6.67
C GLY A 229 1.85 -31.80 7.10
N GLY A 230 0.79 -32.41 6.61
CA GLY A 230 -0.59 -32.02 6.84
C GLY A 230 -1.16 -31.15 5.70
N LYS A 231 -2.31 -30.56 5.95
CA LYS A 231 -3.02 -29.72 5.00
C LYS A 231 -2.22 -28.48 4.64
N LEU A 232 -2.13 -28.16 3.34
CA LEU A 232 -1.43 -26.97 2.85
C LEU A 232 -2.21 -25.70 3.25
N ARG A 233 -1.59 -24.80 4.02
CA ARG A 233 -2.20 -23.55 4.50
C ARG A 233 -1.63 -22.37 3.75
N LEU A 234 -2.43 -21.80 2.86
CA LEU A 234 -2.09 -20.59 2.12
C LEU A 234 -2.59 -19.34 2.86
N LEU A 235 -1.84 -18.27 2.76
CA LEU A 235 -2.22 -16.98 3.34
C LEU A 235 -2.09 -15.85 2.30
N SER A 236 -3.08 -15.00 2.23
CA SER A 236 -3.03 -13.69 1.55
C SER A 236 -3.54 -12.60 2.48
N THR A 237 -3.07 -11.36 2.30
CA THR A 237 -3.52 -10.23 3.10
C THR A 237 -3.81 -9.01 2.25
N GLY A 238 -4.71 -8.14 2.71
CA GLY A 238 -4.98 -6.86 2.06
C GLY A 238 -5.71 -6.95 0.71
N CYS A 239 -6.59 -7.92 0.55
CA CYS A 239 -7.33 -8.19 -0.69
C CYS A 239 -8.56 -7.27 -0.89
N SER A 240 -8.37 -5.96 -0.76
CA SER A 240 -9.48 -4.97 -0.71
C SER A 240 -9.85 -4.35 -2.07
N SER A 241 -9.24 -4.79 -3.17
CA SER A 241 -9.40 -4.16 -4.48
C SER A 241 -9.21 -5.15 -5.62
N PHE A 242 -9.74 -4.85 -6.81
CA PHE A 242 -9.56 -5.72 -7.99
C PHE A 242 -8.08 -5.87 -8.39
N TRP A 243 -7.29 -4.79 -8.33
CA TRP A 243 -5.87 -4.86 -8.68
C TRP A 243 -5.03 -5.76 -7.76
N LYS A 244 -5.58 -6.17 -6.61
CA LYS A 244 -4.99 -7.19 -5.73
C LYS A 244 -5.17 -8.62 -6.27
N GLY A 245 -5.81 -8.80 -7.44
CA GLY A 245 -5.96 -10.09 -8.10
C GLY A 245 -6.87 -11.07 -7.37
N ILE A 246 -7.95 -10.56 -6.77
CA ILE A 246 -8.91 -11.37 -6.02
C ILE A 246 -9.61 -12.42 -6.91
N ASP A 247 -9.78 -12.12 -8.20
CA ASP A 247 -10.27 -13.06 -9.21
C ASP A 247 -9.22 -14.15 -9.54
N VAL A 248 -7.94 -13.75 -9.63
CA VAL A 248 -6.82 -14.69 -9.83
C VAL A 248 -6.69 -15.63 -8.64
N MET A 249 -6.81 -15.13 -7.41
CA MET A 249 -6.84 -15.94 -6.20
C MET A 249 -7.94 -17.01 -6.27
N LEU A 250 -9.19 -16.62 -6.62
CA LEU A 250 -10.30 -17.54 -6.73
C LEU A 250 -10.07 -18.60 -7.81
N LYS A 251 -9.60 -18.20 -8.99
CA LYS A 251 -9.26 -19.11 -10.10
C LYS A 251 -8.10 -20.06 -9.72
N THR A 252 -7.07 -19.55 -9.06
CA THR A 252 -5.95 -20.38 -8.58
C THR A 252 -6.43 -21.43 -7.56
N ALA A 253 -7.28 -21.02 -6.62
CA ALA A 253 -7.84 -21.96 -5.63
C ALA A 253 -8.71 -23.04 -6.31
N HIS A 254 -9.46 -22.67 -7.33
CA HIS A 254 -10.22 -23.63 -8.13
C HIS A 254 -9.28 -24.64 -8.85
N VAL A 255 -8.22 -24.17 -9.48
CA VAL A 255 -7.21 -25.04 -10.13
C VAL A 255 -6.57 -25.99 -9.13
N LEU A 256 -6.18 -25.52 -7.94
CA LEU A 256 -5.63 -26.36 -6.88
C LEU A 256 -6.61 -27.45 -6.43
N LYS A 257 -7.88 -27.10 -6.30
CA LYS A 257 -8.96 -28.03 -5.92
C LYS A 257 -9.18 -29.11 -6.98
N GLU A 258 -9.27 -28.71 -8.25
CA GLU A 258 -9.41 -29.65 -9.39
C GLU A 258 -8.17 -30.57 -9.53
N ALA A 259 -6.98 -30.07 -9.17
CA ALA A 259 -5.77 -30.87 -9.11
C ALA A 259 -5.70 -31.83 -7.90
N GLY A 260 -6.74 -31.86 -7.04
CA GLY A 260 -6.82 -32.76 -5.88
C GLY A 260 -5.90 -32.37 -4.72
N VAL A 261 -5.45 -31.11 -4.64
CA VAL A 261 -4.62 -30.62 -3.54
C VAL A 261 -5.45 -30.43 -2.28
N ASP A 262 -5.03 -30.98 -1.16
CA ASP A 262 -5.65 -30.71 0.14
C ASP A 262 -5.08 -29.42 0.74
N PHE A 263 -5.85 -28.34 0.65
CA PHE A 263 -5.45 -27.02 1.10
C PHE A 263 -6.58 -26.24 1.77
N GLU A 264 -6.21 -25.22 2.52
CA GLU A 264 -7.04 -24.10 2.92
C GLU A 264 -6.33 -22.78 2.60
N TRP A 265 -7.06 -21.78 2.15
CA TRP A 265 -6.51 -20.47 1.83
C TRP A 265 -7.16 -19.40 2.69
N ASN A 266 -6.41 -18.88 3.63
CA ASN A 266 -6.86 -17.85 4.55
C ASN A 266 -6.58 -16.45 3.99
N VAL A 267 -7.57 -15.56 4.06
CA VAL A 267 -7.47 -14.16 3.63
C VAL A 267 -7.66 -13.26 4.84
N ALA A 268 -6.60 -12.65 5.32
CA ALA A 268 -6.65 -11.68 6.39
C ALA A 268 -6.81 -10.24 5.85
N GLY A 269 -7.64 -9.44 6.51
CA GLY A 269 -8.05 -8.12 6.04
C GLY A 269 -9.35 -8.17 5.23
N GLY A 270 -9.78 -7.00 4.74
CA GLY A 270 -11.11 -6.86 4.13
C GLY A 270 -11.17 -7.27 2.66
N LEU A 271 -11.86 -8.33 2.35
CA LEU A 271 -12.49 -8.49 1.04
C LEU A 271 -13.95 -8.02 1.16
N SER A 272 -14.31 -6.92 0.52
CA SER A 272 -15.68 -6.39 0.62
C SER A 272 -16.70 -7.37 0.02
N SER A 273 -17.89 -7.42 0.62
CA SER A 273 -18.99 -8.27 0.11
C SER A 273 -19.34 -7.92 -1.33
N GLU A 274 -19.23 -6.67 -1.72
CA GLU A 274 -19.51 -6.20 -3.08
C GLU A 274 -18.48 -6.73 -4.09
N LEU A 275 -17.19 -6.60 -3.82
CA LEU A 275 -16.13 -7.12 -4.68
C LEU A 275 -16.22 -8.63 -4.80
N LYS A 276 -16.46 -9.32 -3.68
CA LYS A 276 -16.69 -10.77 -3.64
C LYS A 276 -17.83 -11.18 -4.56
N GLU A 277 -19.01 -10.53 -4.42
CA GLU A 277 -20.21 -10.82 -5.23
C GLU A 277 -19.94 -10.64 -6.73
N ILE A 278 -19.23 -9.58 -7.12
CA ILE A 278 -18.90 -9.30 -8.53
C ILE A 278 -18.02 -10.40 -9.09
N VAL A 279 -16.97 -10.78 -8.37
CA VAL A 279 -16.04 -11.83 -8.83
C VAL A 279 -16.72 -13.19 -8.89
N GLU A 280 -17.43 -13.60 -7.85
CA GLU A 280 -18.15 -14.89 -7.83
C GLU A 280 -19.15 -15.00 -8.99
N LYS A 281 -19.92 -13.96 -9.26
CA LYS A 281 -20.87 -13.95 -10.39
C LYS A 281 -20.19 -13.91 -11.75
N LYS A 282 -19.05 -13.20 -11.87
CA LYS A 282 -18.32 -13.10 -13.13
C LYS A 282 -17.62 -14.41 -13.49
N GLU A 283 -16.95 -15.03 -12.52
CA GLU A 283 -16.19 -16.26 -12.74
C GLU A 283 -17.06 -17.54 -12.65
N GLY A 284 -18.29 -17.45 -12.10
CA GLY A 284 -19.13 -18.61 -11.85
C GLY A 284 -18.61 -19.53 -10.74
N LEU A 285 -17.77 -19.02 -9.87
CA LEU A 285 -17.11 -19.73 -8.77
C LEU A 285 -17.44 -19.07 -7.44
N ARG A 286 -17.33 -19.79 -6.33
CA ARG A 286 -17.49 -19.24 -4.98
C ARG A 286 -16.22 -19.42 -4.17
N TYR A 287 -15.82 -18.40 -3.42
CA TYR A 287 -14.66 -18.47 -2.53
C TYR A 287 -14.78 -19.62 -1.53
N ALA A 288 -15.93 -19.73 -0.87
CA ALA A 288 -16.17 -20.79 0.13
C ALA A 288 -16.08 -22.21 -0.47
N ASP A 289 -16.58 -22.40 -1.69
CA ASP A 289 -16.55 -23.71 -2.36
C ASP A 289 -15.14 -24.10 -2.86
N ASN A 290 -14.20 -23.13 -2.88
CA ASN A 290 -12.81 -23.32 -3.28
C ASN A 290 -11.84 -23.15 -2.11
N ASN A 291 -12.23 -23.52 -0.90
CA ASN A 291 -11.41 -23.59 0.32
C ASN A 291 -10.79 -22.22 0.73
N ILE A 292 -11.41 -21.09 0.33
CA ILE A 292 -10.95 -19.76 0.71
C ILE A 292 -11.77 -19.26 1.91
N ASN A 293 -11.08 -18.95 3.01
CA ASN A 293 -11.64 -18.45 4.27
C ASN A 293 -11.31 -16.97 4.45
N ILE A 294 -12.31 -16.12 4.56
CA ILE A 294 -12.13 -14.68 4.81
C ILE A 294 -12.16 -14.45 6.31
N LEU A 295 -10.99 -14.09 6.88
CA LEU A 295 -10.82 -13.94 8.33
C LEU A 295 -11.25 -12.55 8.85
N GLY A 296 -11.42 -11.56 7.95
CA GLY A 296 -11.67 -10.18 8.34
C GLY A 296 -10.42 -9.48 8.89
N PHE A 297 -10.65 -8.41 9.65
CA PHE A 297 -9.56 -7.64 10.27
C PHE A 297 -8.80 -8.47 11.30
N CYS A 298 -7.47 -8.40 11.24
CA CYS A 298 -6.56 -9.03 12.20
C CYS A 298 -5.61 -7.98 12.76
N THR A 299 -5.34 -8.03 14.07
CA THR A 299 -4.27 -7.22 14.67
C THR A 299 -2.90 -7.68 14.17
N PRO A 300 -1.83 -6.86 14.29
CA PRO A 300 -0.49 -7.28 13.91
C PRO A 300 -0.03 -8.59 14.57
N GLU A 301 -0.35 -8.78 15.86
CA GLU A 301 0.00 -9.98 16.64
C GLU A 301 -0.76 -11.21 16.12
N GLN A 302 -2.06 -11.06 15.87
CA GLN A 302 -2.88 -12.13 15.28
C GLN A 302 -2.36 -12.50 13.89
N LEU A 303 -1.97 -11.50 13.09
CA LEU A 303 -1.43 -11.74 11.75
C LEU A 303 -0.11 -12.51 11.80
N ILE A 304 0.78 -12.17 12.73
CA ILE A 304 2.02 -12.92 12.95
C ILE A 304 1.71 -14.37 13.31
N ASP A 305 0.76 -14.62 14.22
CA ASP A 305 0.37 -15.97 14.61
C ASP A 305 -0.22 -16.78 13.44
N ILE A 306 -1.01 -16.13 12.58
CA ILE A 306 -1.55 -16.76 11.36
C ILE A 306 -0.41 -17.06 10.37
N MET A 307 0.52 -16.12 10.16
CA MET A 307 1.69 -16.30 9.31
C MET A 307 2.54 -17.49 9.76
N CYS A 308 2.82 -17.62 11.06
CA CYS A 308 3.59 -18.73 11.62
C CYS A 308 2.88 -20.10 11.47
N LYS A 309 1.56 -20.12 11.33
CA LYS A 309 0.75 -21.34 11.13
C LYS A 309 0.49 -21.67 9.66
N SER A 310 0.78 -20.74 8.76
CA SER A 310 0.58 -20.90 7.32
C SER A 310 1.82 -21.52 6.65
N THR A 311 1.66 -22.11 5.48
CA THR A 311 2.74 -22.76 4.74
C THR A 311 3.40 -21.78 3.78
N ILE A 312 2.61 -21.10 2.95
CA ILE A 312 3.07 -20.20 1.87
C ILE A 312 2.26 -18.92 1.92
N TYR A 313 2.93 -17.79 1.78
CA TYR A 313 2.29 -16.49 1.52
C TYR A 313 2.08 -16.32 0.02
N VAL A 314 0.85 -16.07 -0.41
CA VAL A 314 0.50 -15.93 -1.84
C VAL A 314 -0.01 -14.52 -2.13
N HIS A 315 0.55 -13.88 -3.16
CA HIS A 315 0.17 -12.53 -3.59
C HIS A 315 -0.12 -12.50 -5.09
N THR A 316 -1.37 -12.18 -5.46
CA THR A 316 -1.91 -12.38 -6.82
C THR A 316 -2.14 -11.08 -7.59
N ALA A 317 -1.58 -9.96 -7.14
CA ALA A 317 -1.88 -8.63 -7.65
C ALA A 317 -1.57 -8.45 -9.15
N TYR A 318 -2.31 -7.53 -9.79
CA TYR A 318 -2.06 -7.04 -11.14
C TYR A 318 -1.07 -5.86 -11.16
N ILE A 319 -1.00 -5.12 -10.07
CA ILE A 319 -0.06 -4.02 -9.87
C ILE A 319 0.15 -3.76 -8.39
N GLU A 320 1.38 -3.47 -8.00
CA GLU A 320 1.79 -3.07 -6.64
C GLU A 320 3.06 -2.24 -6.70
N ASN A 321 3.23 -1.34 -5.73
CA ASN A 321 4.52 -0.70 -5.52
C ASN A 321 5.36 -1.52 -4.53
N SER A 322 5.16 -1.27 -3.24
CA SER A 322 5.83 -1.95 -2.14
C SER A 322 4.76 -2.39 -1.12
N PRO A 323 4.14 -3.57 -1.33
CA PRO A 323 3.10 -4.02 -0.41
C PRO A 323 3.69 -4.43 0.94
N ASN A 324 3.33 -3.70 2.01
CA ASN A 324 3.71 -4.02 3.39
C ASN A 324 3.48 -5.49 3.74
N SER A 325 2.45 -6.06 3.17
CA SER A 325 2.07 -7.45 3.39
C SER A 325 3.13 -8.46 2.97
N ILE A 326 3.84 -8.24 1.85
CA ILE A 326 5.00 -9.04 1.44
C ILE A 326 6.17 -8.80 2.40
N CYS A 327 6.47 -7.52 2.71
CA CYS A 327 7.56 -7.18 3.62
C CYS A 327 7.37 -7.77 5.02
N GLU A 328 6.13 -7.77 5.52
CA GLU A 328 5.76 -8.36 6.80
C GLU A 328 5.87 -9.90 6.78
N ALA A 329 5.44 -10.55 5.69
CA ALA A 329 5.62 -11.99 5.49
C ALA A 329 7.11 -12.36 5.45
N GLN A 330 7.95 -11.54 4.78
CA GLN A 330 9.41 -11.73 4.75
C GLN A 330 10.03 -11.60 6.15
N LEU A 331 9.61 -10.60 6.97
CA LEU A 331 10.10 -10.44 8.35
C LEU A 331 9.75 -11.63 9.24
N VAL A 332 8.60 -12.26 9.05
CA VAL A 332 8.22 -13.51 9.74
C VAL A 332 8.96 -14.70 9.17
N GLY A 333 9.49 -14.60 7.94
CA GLY A 333 10.21 -15.66 7.25
C GLY A 333 9.30 -16.61 6.48
N MET A 334 8.14 -16.17 5.99
CA MET A 334 7.28 -17.01 5.16
C MET A 334 7.86 -17.17 3.75
N PRO A 335 7.82 -18.39 3.15
CA PRO A 335 8.03 -18.56 1.72
C PRO A 335 6.95 -17.82 0.92
N ILE A 336 7.34 -17.18 -0.18
CA ILE A 336 6.49 -16.31 -0.97
C ILE A 336 6.28 -16.86 -2.37
N VAL A 337 5.02 -16.89 -2.81
CA VAL A 337 4.63 -17.02 -4.22
C VAL A 337 3.87 -15.75 -4.61
N SER A 338 4.37 -15.01 -5.58
CA SER A 338 3.81 -13.71 -5.94
C SER A 338 3.79 -13.49 -7.44
N THR A 339 2.93 -12.59 -7.91
CA THR A 339 3.02 -12.05 -9.26
C THR A 339 4.20 -11.06 -9.37
N MET A 340 4.89 -11.06 -10.53
CA MET A 340 6.00 -10.14 -10.81
C MET A 340 5.48 -8.85 -11.43
N VAL A 341 4.95 -7.97 -10.59
CA VAL A 341 4.34 -6.69 -11.01
C VAL A 341 4.88 -5.51 -10.23
N GLY A 342 4.96 -4.36 -10.89
CA GLY A 342 5.40 -3.10 -10.27
C GLY A 342 6.74 -3.21 -9.54
N GLY A 343 6.76 -2.89 -8.26
CA GLY A 343 7.96 -2.91 -7.42
C GLY A 343 8.27 -4.25 -6.76
N ILE A 344 7.45 -5.29 -6.93
CA ILE A 344 7.60 -6.57 -6.22
C ILE A 344 8.96 -7.23 -6.48
N SER A 345 9.50 -7.13 -7.68
CA SER A 345 10.84 -7.66 -8.02
C SER A 345 11.99 -6.97 -7.27
N THR A 346 11.76 -5.81 -6.67
CA THR A 346 12.71 -5.16 -5.76
C THR A 346 12.64 -5.77 -4.36
N LEU A 347 11.47 -6.26 -3.95
CA LEU A 347 11.23 -6.84 -2.63
C LEU A 347 11.64 -8.30 -2.55
N VAL A 348 11.41 -9.06 -3.62
CA VAL A 348 11.58 -10.52 -3.68
C VAL A 348 12.47 -10.88 -4.87
N ARG A 349 13.60 -11.51 -4.63
CA ARG A 349 14.46 -12.06 -5.66
C ARG A 349 13.91 -13.41 -6.13
N ASN A 350 13.53 -13.45 -7.41
CA ASN A 350 12.94 -14.65 -8.00
C ASN A 350 13.89 -15.87 -7.92
N GLY A 351 13.40 -17.00 -7.41
CA GLY A 351 14.16 -18.24 -7.23
C GLY A 351 15.12 -18.26 -6.04
N GLU A 352 15.31 -17.13 -5.35
CA GLU A 352 16.19 -16.99 -4.18
C GLU A 352 15.39 -16.74 -2.88
N GLU A 353 14.34 -15.94 -2.95
CA GLU A 353 13.54 -15.47 -1.81
C GLU A 353 12.06 -15.82 -1.96
N GLY A 354 11.64 -16.21 -3.15
CA GLY A 354 10.28 -16.60 -3.50
C GLY A 354 10.16 -16.88 -4.99
N ASP A 355 8.96 -17.28 -5.41
CA ASP A 355 8.62 -17.46 -6.82
C ASP A 355 7.83 -16.27 -7.33
N LEU A 356 8.35 -15.61 -8.37
CA LEU A 356 7.70 -14.52 -9.06
C LEU A 356 7.17 -14.98 -10.42
N LEU A 357 5.87 -14.84 -10.64
CA LEU A 357 5.13 -15.39 -11.77
C LEU A 357 4.43 -14.29 -12.57
N PRO A 358 4.06 -14.55 -13.83
CA PRO A 358 3.23 -13.62 -14.59
C PRO A 358 1.91 -13.30 -13.88
N ALA A 359 1.45 -12.06 -14.00
CA ALA A 359 0.12 -11.69 -13.53
C ALA A 359 -0.97 -12.41 -14.37
N ASN A 360 -2.14 -12.64 -13.77
CA ASN A 360 -3.29 -13.25 -14.43
C ASN A 360 -3.06 -14.68 -14.97
N ASP A 361 -2.16 -15.43 -14.34
CA ASP A 361 -1.92 -16.84 -14.69
C ASP A 361 -2.15 -17.75 -13.49
N PRO A 362 -3.42 -18.16 -13.22
CA PRO A 362 -3.75 -18.99 -12.08
C PRO A 362 -3.13 -20.39 -12.16
N TRP A 363 -2.83 -20.92 -13.35
CA TRP A 363 -2.21 -22.23 -13.53
C TRP A 363 -0.75 -22.24 -13.12
N GLN A 364 0.03 -21.23 -13.54
CA GLN A 364 1.43 -21.11 -13.11
C GLN A 364 1.53 -20.86 -11.60
N ILE A 365 0.65 -20.02 -11.02
CA ILE A 365 0.62 -19.78 -9.59
C ILE A 365 0.27 -21.08 -8.83
N ALA A 366 -0.75 -21.83 -9.30
CA ALA A 366 -1.11 -23.11 -8.70
C ALA A 366 0.05 -24.13 -8.77
N ASN A 367 0.71 -24.25 -9.93
CA ASN A 367 1.87 -25.11 -10.09
C ASN A 367 3.03 -24.74 -9.16
N ALA A 368 3.36 -23.45 -9.06
CA ALA A 368 4.42 -22.99 -8.15
C ALA A 368 4.10 -23.32 -6.68
N ILE A 369 2.84 -23.17 -6.27
CA ILE A 369 2.37 -23.54 -4.93
C ILE A 369 2.55 -25.06 -4.71
N ILE A 370 2.15 -25.90 -5.68
CA ILE A 370 2.28 -27.36 -5.61
C ILE A 370 3.74 -27.79 -5.52
N GLU A 371 4.60 -27.26 -6.39
CA GLU A 371 6.02 -27.57 -6.42
C GLU A 371 6.73 -27.13 -5.13
N LEU A 372 6.49 -25.88 -4.70
CA LEU A 372 7.10 -25.35 -3.49
C LEU A 372 6.66 -26.12 -2.24
N SER A 373 5.38 -26.52 -2.16
CA SER A 373 4.85 -27.27 -1.01
C SER A 373 5.48 -28.67 -0.82
N LYS A 374 6.11 -29.22 -1.85
CA LYS A 374 6.81 -30.51 -1.82
C LYS A 374 8.32 -30.39 -1.56
N ASP A 375 8.85 -29.16 -1.60
CA ASP A 375 10.29 -28.89 -1.48
C ASP A 375 10.60 -28.11 -0.20
N ASN A 376 10.77 -28.84 0.89
CA ASN A 376 11.08 -28.25 2.20
C ASN A 376 12.42 -27.52 2.22
N GLU A 377 13.41 -27.97 1.46
CA GLU A 377 14.72 -27.29 1.40
C GLU A 377 14.60 -25.94 0.72
N ARG A 378 13.85 -25.88 -0.38
CA ARG A 378 13.56 -24.63 -1.08
C ARG A 378 12.74 -23.67 -0.21
N MET A 379 11.71 -24.17 0.49
CA MET A 379 10.95 -23.35 1.44
C MET A 379 11.83 -22.76 2.54
N MET A 380 12.71 -23.54 3.14
CA MET A 380 13.64 -23.06 4.18
C MET A 380 14.66 -22.07 3.64
N ARG A 381 15.17 -22.31 2.43
CA ARG A 381 16.08 -21.36 1.75
C ARG A 381 15.39 -20.01 1.49
N TYR A 382 14.17 -20.01 0.93
CA TYR A 382 13.38 -18.83 0.72
C TYR A 382 13.10 -18.09 2.03
N SER A 383 12.68 -18.80 3.05
CA SER A 383 12.43 -18.25 4.38
C SER A 383 13.66 -17.50 4.94
N LYS A 384 14.83 -18.13 4.91
CA LYS A 384 16.09 -17.56 5.42
C LYS A 384 16.49 -16.33 4.63
N ASN A 385 16.53 -16.43 3.30
CA ASN A 385 17.02 -15.36 2.44
C ASN A 385 16.09 -14.13 2.44
N SER A 386 14.77 -14.37 2.32
CA SER A 386 13.80 -13.28 2.32
C SER A 386 13.79 -12.52 3.66
N ARG A 387 13.91 -13.25 4.78
CA ARG A 387 14.00 -12.59 6.10
C ARG A 387 15.26 -11.78 6.27
N GLN A 388 16.42 -12.29 5.85
CA GLN A 388 17.67 -11.54 5.90
C GLN A 388 17.56 -10.24 5.10
N HIS A 389 17.09 -10.33 3.87
CA HIS A 389 16.89 -9.16 2.99
C HIS A 389 15.91 -8.15 3.61
N ALA A 390 14.79 -8.62 4.17
CA ALA A 390 13.82 -7.73 4.82
C ALA A 390 14.41 -7.02 6.07
N LEU A 391 15.21 -7.69 6.88
CA LEU A 391 15.87 -7.10 8.04
C LEU A 391 16.90 -6.02 7.63
N GLU A 392 17.60 -6.21 6.53
CA GLU A 392 18.53 -5.22 5.97
C GLU A 392 17.79 -3.99 5.42
N ARG A 393 16.73 -4.23 4.62
CA ARG A 393 15.93 -3.17 3.99
C ARG A 393 15.17 -2.32 5.00
N HIS A 394 14.54 -2.95 5.96
CA HIS A 394 13.67 -2.28 6.93
C HIS A 394 14.38 -1.94 8.26
N ASN A 395 15.72 -1.89 8.23
CA ASN A 395 16.51 -1.46 9.38
C ASN A 395 16.24 0.04 9.68
N PRO A 396 15.73 0.39 10.88
CA PRO A 396 15.38 1.77 11.20
C PRO A 396 16.54 2.77 11.08
N GLU A 397 17.77 2.35 11.43
CA GLU A 397 18.96 3.20 11.34
C GLU A 397 19.32 3.50 9.88
N ASN A 398 19.27 2.48 9.01
CA ASN A 398 19.52 2.66 7.58
C ASN A 398 18.47 3.59 6.95
N ILE A 399 17.20 3.42 7.29
CA ILE A 399 16.11 4.28 6.80
C ILE A 399 16.33 5.72 7.25
N MET A 400 16.69 5.92 8.53
CA MET A 400 16.96 7.25 9.06
C MET A 400 18.14 7.93 8.35
N ASN A 401 19.23 7.19 8.11
CA ASN A 401 20.40 7.70 7.40
C ASN A 401 20.09 8.08 5.95
N GLN A 402 19.27 7.26 5.24
CA GLN A 402 18.81 7.56 3.88
C GLN A 402 17.93 8.81 3.85
N LEU A 403 17.01 8.94 4.80
CA LEU A 403 16.11 10.09 4.92
C LEU A 403 16.90 11.38 5.22
N LEU A 404 17.79 11.35 6.20
CA LEU A 404 18.65 12.50 6.54
C LEU A 404 19.54 12.92 5.36
N LYS A 405 20.09 11.94 4.64
CA LYS A 405 20.88 12.23 3.43
C LYS A 405 20.03 12.98 2.41
N CYS A 406 18.83 12.47 2.12
CA CYS A 406 17.91 13.13 1.19
C CYS A 406 17.61 14.57 1.64
N TYR A 407 17.24 14.79 2.89
CA TYR A 407 16.93 16.12 3.40
C TYR A 407 18.14 17.08 3.34
N LYS A 408 19.34 16.60 3.70
CA LYS A 408 20.57 17.40 3.59
C LYS A 408 20.92 17.76 2.15
N ASP A 409 20.66 16.86 1.20
CA ASP A 409 20.89 17.11 -0.22
C ASP A 409 19.90 18.14 -0.80
N LEU A 410 18.67 18.17 -0.28
CA LEU A 410 17.64 19.15 -0.67
C LEU A 410 17.96 20.57 -0.19
N ILE A 411 18.50 20.73 1.03
CA ILE A 411 18.83 22.06 1.60
C ILE A 411 20.04 22.69 0.91
N LYS A 412 20.94 21.90 0.32
CA LYS A 412 22.16 22.39 -0.34
C LYS A 412 21.94 22.91 -1.76
N GLN A 413 20.78 22.67 -2.33
CA GLN A 413 20.41 23.12 -3.68
C GLN A 413 19.72 24.49 -3.65
#